data_2407204dadc8d35758a34a552e7f89c4
#
_entry.id   2407204dadc8d35758a34a552e7f89c4
#
_cell.length_a   1.000
_cell.length_b   1.000
_cell.length_c   1.000
_cell.angle_alpha   90.00
_cell.angle_beta   90.00
_cell.angle_gamma   90.00
#
_symmetry.space_group_name_H-M   'P 1'
#
loop_
_entity.id
_entity.type
_entity.pdbx_description
1 polymer ?
#
loop_
_entity_poly.entity_id
_entity_poly.type
_entity_poly.pdbx_seq_one_letter_code
_entity_poly.pdbx_strand_id
1 'polypeptide(L)'
;QDDQSANYLTVDEARNATLGSYDARQTFKPRFVFWSSFALGYGTSLFDTYLLQKTFDHPDYFNEDIESPGFLKSQPTFLPIVAPLVLSAAWTFPSFKIKEKQMIQTHLLNDESYYRGYHRVARQKRIFTALKGSLIGIGAGLVTYAVFKP
;
A
#
# COMPACT_ATOMS: atom_id res chain seq x y z
N GLN A 1 -21.60 39.39 -10.86
CA GLN A 1 -22.46 38.50 -10.05
C GLN A 1 -21.90 37.10 -10.18
N ASP A 2 -21.04 36.80 -9.23
CA ASP A 2 -20.36 35.50 -9.14
C ASP A 2 -21.37 34.44 -8.82
N ASP A 3 -21.65 33.62 -9.80
CA ASP A 3 -22.42 32.40 -9.66
C ASP A 3 -21.58 31.39 -8.89
N GLN A 4 -21.44 31.61 -7.58
CA GLN A 4 -21.04 30.57 -6.66
C GLN A 4 -22.23 29.64 -6.50
N SER A 5 -22.57 28.92 -7.54
CA SER A 5 -23.33 27.70 -7.41
C SER A 5 -22.41 26.71 -6.70
N ALA A 6 -22.33 26.88 -5.39
CA ALA A 6 -21.70 25.94 -4.49
C ALA A 6 -22.26 24.56 -4.88
N ASN A 7 -21.38 23.68 -5.23
CA ASN A 7 -21.63 22.33 -5.71
C ASN A 7 -22.15 21.49 -4.55
N TYR A 8 -23.32 21.89 -4.02
CA TYR A 8 -24.03 21.15 -2.98
C TYR A 8 -24.55 19.86 -3.64
N LEU A 9 -24.01 18.75 -3.20
CA LEU A 9 -24.58 17.45 -3.52
C LEU A 9 -26.05 17.48 -3.14
N THR A 10 -26.94 17.12 -4.05
CA THR A 10 -28.32 16.92 -3.72
C THR A 10 -28.47 15.85 -2.63
N VAL A 11 -29.53 15.88 -1.87
CA VAL A 11 -29.75 14.90 -0.78
C VAL A 11 -29.66 13.45 -1.30
N ASP A 12 -30.17 13.22 -2.51
CA ASP A 12 -30.15 11.90 -3.15
C ASP A 12 -28.72 11.50 -3.56
N GLU A 13 -27.92 12.42 -4.12
CA GLU A 13 -26.53 12.17 -4.43
C GLU A 13 -25.70 11.85 -3.18
N ALA A 14 -25.91 12.59 -2.11
CA ALA A 14 -25.23 12.31 -0.84
C ALA A 14 -25.61 10.93 -0.27
N ARG A 15 -26.89 10.57 -0.37
CA ARG A 15 -27.39 9.24 0.02
C ARG A 15 -26.76 8.14 -0.83
N ASN A 16 -26.75 8.28 -2.14
CA ASN A 16 -26.18 7.28 -3.06
C ASN A 16 -24.68 7.13 -2.86
N ALA A 17 -23.93 8.22 -2.64
CA ALA A 17 -22.51 8.16 -2.29
C ALA A 17 -22.26 7.43 -0.97
N THR A 18 -23.15 7.62 0.02
CA THR A 18 -23.06 6.92 1.30
C THR A 18 -23.31 5.42 1.13
N LEU A 19 -24.31 5.03 0.34
CA LEU A 19 -24.59 3.63 0.02
C LEU A 19 -23.42 2.98 -0.70
N GLY A 20 -22.82 3.64 -1.69
CA GLY A 20 -21.63 3.15 -2.37
C GLY A 20 -20.45 2.95 -1.42
N SER A 21 -20.26 3.88 -0.49
CA SER A 21 -19.23 3.78 0.54
C SER A 21 -19.46 2.60 1.49
N TYR A 22 -20.69 2.34 1.86
CA TYR A 22 -21.08 1.22 2.72
C TYR A 22 -20.84 -0.12 2.02
N ASP A 23 -21.26 -0.25 0.77
CA ASP A 23 -21.04 -1.46 -0.03
C ASP A 23 -19.56 -1.76 -0.20
N ALA A 24 -18.74 -0.74 -0.50
CA ALA A 24 -17.31 -0.92 -0.59
C ALA A 24 -16.67 -1.38 0.74
N ARG A 25 -17.22 -0.95 1.88
CA ARG A 25 -16.74 -1.43 3.19
C ARG A 25 -16.99 -2.90 3.40
N GLN A 26 -18.12 -3.42 2.94
CA GLN A 26 -18.49 -4.81 3.14
C GLN A 26 -17.90 -5.76 2.09
N THR A 27 -17.96 -5.39 0.83
CA THR A 27 -17.71 -6.30 -0.28
C THR A 27 -16.28 -6.23 -0.82
N PHE A 28 -15.64 -5.05 -0.77
CA PHE A 28 -14.32 -4.88 -1.35
C PHE A 28 -13.21 -5.45 -0.46
N LYS A 29 -12.57 -6.52 -0.94
CA LYS A 29 -11.48 -7.22 -0.25
C LYS A 29 -10.24 -7.27 -1.15
N PRO A 30 -9.27 -6.35 -1.04
CA PRO A 30 -8.10 -6.28 -1.91
C PRO A 30 -7.01 -7.30 -1.54
N ARG A 31 -7.32 -8.60 -1.59
CA ARG A 31 -6.39 -9.68 -1.21
C ARG A 31 -5.13 -9.69 -2.06
N PHE A 32 -5.25 -9.44 -3.36
CA PHE A 32 -4.11 -9.37 -4.27
C PHE A 32 -3.14 -8.24 -3.87
N VAL A 33 -3.68 -7.09 -3.48
CA VAL A 33 -2.88 -5.95 -3.01
C VAL A 33 -2.09 -6.30 -1.76
N PHE A 34 -2.71 -7.05 -0.84
CA PHE A 34 -2.03 -7.51 0.38
C PHE A 34 -0.84 -8.40 0.04
N TRP A 35 -1.05 -9.46 -0.72
CA TRP A 35 0.00 -10.44 -1.01
C TRP A 35 1.11 -9.90 -1.89
N SER A 36 0.79 -9.07 -2.88
CA SER A 36 1.82 -8.41 -3.70
C SER A 36 2.67 -7.43 -2.88
N SER A 37 2.04 -6.64 -2.00
CA SER A 37 2.77 -5.72 -1.12
C SER A 37 3.57 -6.46 -0.05
N PHE A 38 3.07 -7.59 0.46
CA PHE A 38 3.82 -8.47 1.35
C PHE A 38 5.08 -9.01 0.66
N ALA A 39 4.94 -9.58 -0.53
CA ALA A 39 6.07 -10.14 -1.29
C ALA A 39 7.13 -9.08 -1.61
N LEU A 40 6.70 -7.87 -1.98
CA LEU A 40 7.61 -6.77 -2.24
C LEU A 40 8.29 -6.27 -0.95
N GLY A 41 7.56 -6.14 0.15
CA GLY A 41 8.15 -5.77 1.44
C GLY A 41 9.15 -6.79 1.96
N TYR A 42 8.83 -8.07 1.83
CA TYR A 42 9.73 -9.17 2.17
C TYR A 42 10.99 -9.16 1.29
N GLY A 43 10.81 -9.04 -0.02
CA GLY A 43 11.92 -9.02 -0.98
C GLY A 43 12.84 -7.81 -0.78
N THR A 44 12.29 -6.61 -0.56
CA THR A 44 13.09 -5.40 -0.31
C THR A 44 13.87 -5.50 1.00
N SER A 45 13.31 -6.10 2.05
CA SER A 45 14.03 -6.31 3.31
C SER A 45 15.20 -7.26 3.17
N LEU A 46 15.02 -8.39 2.46
CA LEU A 46 16.13 -9.34 2.20
C LEU A 46 17.18 -8.74 1.27
N PHE A 47 16.75 -7.98 0.26
CA PHE A 47 17.65 -7.33 -0.67
C PHE A 47 18.54 -6.29 0.03
N ASP A 48 17.95 -5.48 0.90
CA ASP A 48 18.66 -4.48 1.68
C ASP A 48 19.72 -5.12 2.60
N THR A 49 19.33 -6.17 3.32
CA THR A 49 20.25 -6.86 4.23
C THR A 49 21.34 -7.63 3.51
N TYR A 50 21.02 -8.30 2.39
CA TYR A 50 21.97 -9.13 1.66
C TYR A 50 22.92 -8.34 0.76
N LEU A 51 22.42 -7.42 -0.05
CA LEU A 51 23.25 -6.67 -1.01
C LEU A 51 24.12 -5.63 -0.35
N LEU A 52 23.61 -4.92 0.66
CA LEU A 52 24.42 -3.95 1.37
C LEU A 52 25.57 -4.64 2.12
N GLN A 53 25.30 -5.78 2.76
CA GLN A 53 26.35 -6.57 3.38
C GLN A 53 27.42 -6.96 2.36
N LYS A 54 27.04 -7.46 1.18
CA LYS A 54 27.99 -7.88 0.14
C LYS A 54 28.79 -6.70 -0.43
N THR A 55 28.22 -5.52 -0.55
CA THR A 55 28.88 -4.33 -1.11
C THR A 55 29.95 -3.78 -0.16
N PHE A 56 29.77 -3.95 1.15
CA PHE A 56 30.70 -3.44 2.16
C PHE A 56 31.71 -4.48 2.67
N ASP A 57 31.55 -5.76 2.33
CA ASP A 57 32.52 -6.81 2.63
C ASP A 57 33.75 -6.80 1.68
N HIS A 58 33.83 -5.85 0.72
CA HIS A 58 35.02 -5.65 -0.11
C HIS A 58 36.03 -4.73 0.61
N PRO A 59 37.17 -5.28 1.09
CA PRO A 59 38.13 -4.54 1.92
C PRO A 59 38.87 -3.42 1.18
N ASP A 60 38.76 -3.33 -0.14
CA ASP A 60 39.60 -2.43 -0.96
C ASP A 60 39.08 -0.99 -1.07
N TYR A 61 37.91 -0.66 -0.53
CA TYR A 61 37.29 0.65 -0.74
C TYR A 61 37.03 1.48 0.51
N PHE A 62 37.10 0.93 1.72
CA PHE A 62 36.83 1.68 2.94
C PHE A 62 37.74 1.22 4.09
N ASN A 63 38.18 2.17 4.90
CA ASN A 63 38.97 1.93 6.11
C ASN A 63 38.31 0.90 7.04
N GLU A 64 39.14 0.11 7.74
CA GLU A 64 38.79 -1.06 8.55
C GLU A 64 37.74 -0.85 9.68
N ASP A 65 37.28 0.39 9.90
CA ASP A 65 36.40 0.74 11.03
C ASP A 65 34.92 0.94 10.63
N ILE A 66 34.54 0.70 9.34
CA ILE A 66 33.13 0.86 8.92
C ILE A 66 32.43 -0.48 9.02
N GLU A 67 31.68 -0.65 10.11
CA GLU A 67 30.71 -1.75 10.23
C GLU A 67 29.74 -1.74 9.04
N SER A 68 29.52 -2.90 8.43
CA SER A 68 28.63 -3.05 7.28
C SER A 68 27.24 -2.49 7.59
N PRO A 69 26.74 -1.52 6.82
CA PRO A 69 25.42 -0.95 7.04
C PRO A 69 24.33 -1.98 6.80
N GLY A 70 23.31 -1.93 7.60
CA GLY A 70 22.11 -2.74 7.47
C GLY A 70 21.03 -2.21 8.41
N PHE A 71 19.77 -2.56 8.16
CA PHE A 71 18.66 -2.05 8.95
C PHE A 71 18.80 -2.33 10.47
N LEU A 72 19.46 -3.45 10.82
CA LEU A 72 19.73 -3.86 12.22
C LEU A 72 21.13 -3.50 12.69
N LYS A 73 21.95 -2.83 11.88
CA LYS A 73 23.29 -2.38 12.22
C LYS A 73 23.33 -0.85 12.34
N SER A 74 24.47 -0.28 12.75
CA SER A 74 24.63 1.11 13.16
C SER A 74 24.22 2.20 12.14
N GLN A 75 24.02 1.86 10.88
CA GLN A 75 23.53 2.78 9.84
C GLN A 75 22.21 2.30 9.26
N PRO A 76 21.08 2.86 9.71
CA PRO A 76 19.78 2.49 9.17
C PRO A 76 19.66 2.93 7.70
N THR A 77 19.37 2.01 6.81
CA THR A 77 18.95 2.35 5.44
C THR A 77 17.51 2.85 5.47
N PHE A 78 17.19 3.83 4.63
CA PHE A 78 15.83 4.35 4.51
C PHE A 78 14.92 3.45 3.66
N LEU A 79 15.48 2.45 2.99
CA LEU A 79 14.75 1.61 2.05
C LEU A 79 13.54 0.89 2.69
N PRO A 80 13.64 0.27 3.88
CA PRO A 80 12.51 -0.37 4.53
C PRO A 80 11.40 0.59 4.98
N ILE A 81 11.71 1.88 5.12
CA ILE A 81 10.72 2.91 5.46
C ILE A 81 10.08 3.46 4.19
N VAL A 82 10.89 3.73 3.16
CA VAL A 82 10.44 4.33 1.91
C VAL A 82 9.64 3.34 1.06
N ALA A 83 10.05 2.07 1.01
CA ALA A 83 9.39 1.05 0.19
C ALA A 83 7.89 0.89 0.51
N PRO A 84 7.42 0.78 1.76
CA PRO A 84 5.99 0.71 2.07
C PRO A 84 5.22 1.94 1.62
N LEU A 85 5.81 3.13 1.75
CA LEU A 85 5.18 4.39 1.34
C LEU A 85 5.04 4.47 -0.18
N VAL A 86 6.10 4.17 -0.92
CA VAL A 86 6.09 4.14 -2.39
C VAL A 86 5.10 3.11 -2.90
N LEU A 87 5.11 1.90 -2.34
CA LEU A 87 4.18 0.83 -2.73
C LEU A 87 2.72 1.22 -2.43
N SER A 88 2.45 1.81 -1.26
CA SER A 88 1.09 2.26 -0.93
C SER A 88 0.63 3.38 -1.85
N ALA A 89 1.52 4.30 -2.23
CA ALA A 89 1.24 5.34 -3.20
C ALA A 89 1.00 4.77 -4.61
N ALA A 90 1.81 3.82 -5.05
CA ALA A 90 1.65 3.18 -6.36
C ALA A 90 0.27 2.52 -6.53
N TRP A 91 -0.29 1.95 -5.46
CA TRP A 91 -1.62 1.36 -5.48
C TRP A 91 -2.78 2.37 -5.49
N THR A 92 -2.51 3.67 -5.39
CA THR A 92 -3.52 4.73 -5.56
C THR A 92 -3.89 4.96 -7.02
N PHE A 93 -2.95 4.77 -7.95
CA PHE A 93 -3.12 5.14 -9.36
C PHE A 93 -3.95 4.18 -10.20
N PRO A 94 -3.88 2.85 -10.05
CA PRO A 94 -4.63 1.97 -10.95
C PRO A 94 -6.13 2.19 -10.79
N SER A 95 -6.78 2.65 -11.86
CA SER A 95 -8.23 2.62 -11.97
C SER A 95 -8.69 1.15 -11.96
N PHE A 96 -9.69 0.83 -11.19
CA PHE A 96 -10.29 -0.50 -11.21
C PHE A 96 -11.77 -0.39 -11.55
N LYS A 97 -12.22 -1.34 -12.36
CA LYS A 97 -13.64 -1.49 -12.68
C LYS A 97 -14.32 -2.22 -11.52
N ILE A 98 -15.40 -1.65 -11.03
CA ILE A 98 -16.24 -2.32 -10.04
C ILE A 98 -16.96 -3.47 -10.76
N LYS A 99 -16.84 -4.67 -10.21
CA LYS A 99 -17.57 -5.83 -10.73
C LYS A 99 -18.95 -5.87 -10.08
N GLU A 100 -19.99 -6.17 -10.84
CA GLU A 100 -21.36 -6.30 -10.33
C GLU A 100 -21.46 -7.23 -9.11
N LYS A 101 -20.68 -8.31 -9.10
CA LYS A 101 -20.57 -9.24 -7.96
C LYS A 101 -20.07 -8.62 -6.66
N GLN A 102 -19.51 -7.40 -6.73
CA GLN A 102 -18.98 -6.67 -5.57
C GLN A 102 -19.95 -5.60 -5.08
N MET A 103 -21.15 -5.55 -5.64
CA MET A 103 -22.17 -4.57 -5.31
C MET A 103 -23.35 -5.27 -4.65
N ILE A 104 -23.88 -4.67 -3.59
CA ILE A 104 -25.13 -5.10 -2.97
C ILE A 104 -26.30 -4.46 -3.73
N GLN A 105 -26.12 -3.21 -4.15
CA GLN A 105 -27.16 -2.44 -4.84
C GLN A 105 -26.84 -2.29 -6.34
N THR A 106 -27.11 -3.34 -7.09
CA THR A 106 -26.83 -3.40 -8.54
C THR A 106 -27.61 -2.37 -9.38
N HIS A 107 -28.77 -1.92 -8.90
CA HIS A 107 -29.60 -0.92 -9.60
C HIS A 107 -28.95 0.47 -9.62
N LEU A 108 -27.98 0.75 -8.73
CA LEU A 108 -27.23 2.02 -8.66
C LEU A 108 -25.92 1.99 -9.45
N LEU A 109 -25.67 0.96 -10.24
CA LEU A 109 -24.41 0.76 -10.97
C LEU A 109 -24.07 1.94 -11.91
N ASN A 110 -25.08 2.60 -12.47
CA ASN A 110 -24.94 3.73 -13.38
C ASN A 110 -25.01 5.09 -12.67
N ASP A 111 -25.20 5.10 -11.35
CA ASP A 111 -25.24 6.35 -10.58
C ASP A 111 -23.80 6.80 -10.25
N GLU A 112 -23.43 7.97 -10.77
CA GLU A 112 -22.10 8.53 -10.60
C GLU A 112 -21.75 8.80 -9.14
N SER A 113 -22.73 9.24 -8.33
CA SER A 113 -22.53 9.56 -6.92
C SER A 113 -22.25 8.30 -6.11
N TYR A 114 -23.00 7.22 -6.37
CA TYR A 114 -22.74 5.90 -5.79
C TYR A 114 -21.34 5.39 -6.16
N TYR A 115 -20.98 5.47 -7.44
CA TYR A 115 -19.67 5.04 -7.93
C TYR A 115 -18.53 5.82 -7.29
N ARG A 116 -18.67 7.12 -7.16
CA ARG A 116 -17.70 8.01 -6.49
C ARG A 116 -17.51 7.64 -5.02
N GLY A 117 -18.60 7.38 -4.31
CA GLY A 117 -18.56 6.90 -2.91
C GLY A 117 -17.85 5.56 -2.77
N TYR A 118 -18.19 4.59 -3.62
CA TYR A 118 -17.55 3.27 -3.64
C TYR A 118 -16.05 3.36 -3.91
N HIS A 119 -15.64 4.10 -4.95
CA HIS A 119 -14.23 4.27 -5.32
C HIS A 119 -13.40 4.90 -4.23
N ARG A 120 -13.93 5.88 -3.53
CA ARG A 120 -13.24 6.56 -2.42
C ARG A 120 -12.84 5.56 -1.34
N VAL A 121 -13.79 4.75 -0.89
CA VAL A 121 -13.54 3.76 0.18
C VAL A 121 -12.68 2.59 -0.33
N ALA A 122 -12.92 2.11 -1.54
CA ALA A 122 -12.12 1.05 -2.13
C ALA A 122 -10.65 1.47 -2.29
N ARG A 123 -10.38 2.72 -2.70
CA ARG A 123 -9.02 3.28 -2.76
C ARG A 123 -8.37 3.32 -1.38
N GLN A 124 -9.06 3.83 -0.37
CA GLN A 124 -8.55 3.84 1.01
C GLN A 124 -8.21 2.42 1.49
N LYS A 125 -9.09 1.45 1.28
CA LYS A 125 -8.82 0.06 1.64
C LYS A 125 -7.60 -0.52 0.93
N ARG A 126 -7.38 -0.18 -0.34
CA ARG A 126 -6.17 -0.63 -1.07
C ARG A 126 -4.91 -0.07 -0.45
N ILE A 127 -4.86 1.23 -0.17
CA ILE A 127 -3.72 1.90 0.45
C ILE A 127 -3.39 1.26 1.80
N PHE A 128 -4.37 1.16 2.69
CA PHE A 128 -4.15 0.55 4.00
C PHE A 128 -3.76 -0.93 3.93
N THR A 129 -4.32 -1.66 2.97
CA THR A 129 -3.97 -3.08 2.78
C THR A 129 -2.56 -3.23 2.23
N ALA A 130 -2.13 -2.36 1.31
CA ALA A 130 -0.76 -2.32 0.80
C ALA A 130 0.24 -2.00 1.91
N LEU A 131 -0.06 -0.98 2.71
CA LEU A 131 0.78 -0.59 3.84
C LEU A 131 0.92 -1.73 4.86
N LYS A 132 -0.18 -2.36 5.25
CA LYS A 132 -0.15 -3.51 6.16
C LYS A 132 0.63 -4.68 5.56
N GLY A 133 0.39 -5.02 4.29
CA GLY A 133 1.09 -6.11 3.61
C GLY A 133 2.60 -5.89 3.58
N SER A 134 3.05 -4.70 3.19
CA SER A 134 4.48 -4.37 3.10
C SER A 134 5.17 -4.34 4.47
N LEU A 135 4.53 -3.78 5.50
CA LEU A 135 5.10 -3.77 6.86
C LEU A 135 5.25 -5.18 7.43
N ILE A 136 4.25 -6.05 7.25
CA ILE A 136 4.33 -7.45 7.67
C ILE A 136 5.41 -8.18 6.85
N GLY A 137 5.50 -7.90 5.55
CA GLY A 137 6.54 -8.47 4.68
C GLY A 137 7.96 -8.10 5.14
N ILE A 138 8.20 -6.83 5.45
CA ILE A 138 9.48 -6.36 5.97
C ILE A 138 9.81 -7.05 7.29
N GLY A 139 8.87 -7.07 8.23
CA GLY A 139 9.06 -7.76 9.51
C GLY A 139 9.41 -9.24 9.33
N ALA A 140 8.71 -9.95 8.45
CA ALA A 140 9.02 -11.34 8.12
C ALA A 140 10.42 -11.50 7.50
N GLY A 141 10.83 -10.60 6.61
CA GLY A 141 12.16 -10.60 6.01
C GLY A 141 13.28 -10.42 7.04
N LEU A 142 13.09 -9.48 7.97
CA LEU A 142 14.05 -9.25 9.07
C LEU A 142 14.17 -10.47 9.99
N VAL A 143 13.05 -11.10 10.35
CA VAL A 143 13.06 -12.33 11.17
C VAL A 143 13.78 -13.46 10.41
N THR A 144 13.48 -13.64 9.13
CA THR A 144 14.14 -14.64 8.29
C THR A 144 15.65 -14.40 8.27
N TYR A 145 16.09 -13.18 8.07
CA TYR A 145 17.51 -12.83 8.11
C TYR A 145 18.15 -13.13 9.48
N ALA A 146 17.48 -12.77 10.57
CA ALA A 146 18.01 -13.00 11.91
C ALA A 146 18.16 -14.49 12.26
N VAL A 147 17.25 -15.33 11.73
CA VAL A 147 17.27 -16.79 11.98
C VAL A 147 18.31 -17.49 11.11
N PHE A 148 18.45 -17.08 9.85
CA PHE A 148 19.35 -17.73 8.89
C PHE A 148 20.70 -17.06 8.73
N LYS A 149 20.99 -16.03 9.53
CA LYS A 149 22.33 -15.44 9.55
C LYS A 149 23.32 -16.50 10.08
N PRO A 150 24.35 -16.87 9.30
CA PRO A 150 25.42 -17.77 9.74
C PRO A 150 26.27 -17.14 10.85
#